data_644d8c1c091632334724f1c4cc9b51fb
#
_entry.id   644d8c1c091632334724f1c4cc9b51fb
#
_cell.length_a   1.000
_cell.length_b   1.000
_cell.length_c   1.000
_cell.angle_alpha   90.00
_cell.angle_beta   90.00
_cell.angle_gamma   90.00
#
_symmetry.space_group_name_H-M   'P 1'
#
loop_
_entity.id
_entity.type
_entity.pdbx_description
1 polymer ?
#
loop_
_entity_poly.entity_id
_entity_poly.type
_entity_poly.pdbx_seq_one_letter_code
_entity_poly.pdbx_strand_id
1 'polypeptide(L)'
;MPIRPEHRHFYPIDWPELSREIRFVRAKGRCERCDRPHGKMVVHLGDGRWFDEDRGRWRDGRGRLVRQRLPAPSQFADANLLGQTTVHLACAHLDQDTANNADGNLAALCQRCHLDHDRPWNIQKRRITVLLRRALGDLFTGPYVR
;
A
#
# COMPACT_ATOMS: atom_id res chain seq x y z
N MET A 1 1.78 7.04 -4.01
CA MET A 1 2.98 7.14 -4.86
C MET A 1 2.68 8.05 -6.03
N PRO A 2 3.62 8.86 -6.51
CA PRO A 2 3.39 9.67 -7.69
C PRO A 2 3.20 8.77 -8.92
N ILE A 3 2.23 9.11 -9.75
CA ILE A 3 1.99 8.43 -11.02
C ILE A 3 3.21 8.69 -11.93
N ARG A 4 3.79 7.64 -12.49
CA ARG A 4 4.90 7.79 -13.45
C ARG A 4 4.44 8.59 -14.68
N PRO A 5 5.27 9.47 -15.25
CA PRO A 5 4.88 10.30 -16.38
C PRO A 5 4.29 9.49 -17.55
N GLU A 6 4.89 8.33 -17.84
CA GLU A 6 4.45 7.43 -18.91
C GLU A 6 3.08 6.77 -18.67
N HIS A 7 2.59 6.78 -17.41
CA HIS A 7 1.30 6.21 -17.06
C HIS A 7 0.18 7.25 -16.89
N ARG A 8 0.49 8.54 -16.97
CA ARG A 8 -0.50 9.62 -16.77
C ARG A 8 -1.65 9.56 -17.76
N HIS A 9 -1.40 9.14 -18.99
CA HIS A 9 -2.39 9.04 -20.05
C HIS A 9 -3.45 7.94 -19.84
N PHE A 10 -3.19 7.01 -18.90
CA PHE A 10 -4.13 5.92 -18.59
C PHE A 10 -5.13 6.29 -17.49
N TYR A 11 -4.94 7.44 -16.84
CA TYR A 11 -5.84 7.93 -15.82
C TYR A 11 -6.82 8.95 -16.40
N PRO A 12 -8.07 9.01 -15.91
CA PRO A 12 -9.03 10.00 -16.35
C PRO A 12 -8.55 11.41 -15.99
N ILE A 13 -9.07 12.41 -16.73
CA ILE A 13 -8.68 13.82 -16.56
C ILE A 13 -9.02 14.37 -15.17
N ASP A 14 -10.10 13.86 -14.58
CA ASP A 14 -10.62 14.18 -13.25
C ASP A 14 -10.07 13.26 -12.13
N TRP A 15 -9.00 12.50 -12.42
CA TRP A 15 -8.39 11.61 -11.45
C TRP A 15 -8.02 12.27 -10.11
N PRO A 16 -7.49 13.51 -10.07
CA PRO A 16 -7.17 14.17 -8.80
C PRO A 16 -8.40 14.36 -7.92
N GLU A 17 -9.53 14.75 -8.49
CA GLU A 17 -10.81 14.97 -7.81
C GLU A 17 -11.37 13.65 -7.30
N LEU A 18 -11.47 12.66 -8.20
CA LEU A 18 -11.95 11.30 -7.88
C LEU A 18 -11.11 10.67 -6.77
N SER A 19 -9.79 10.72 -6.90
CA SER A 19 -8.86 10.20 -5.89
C SER A 19 -9.03 10.91 -4.53
N ARG A 20 -9.32 12.21 -4.52
CA ARG A 20 -9.58 12.98 -3.29
C ARG A 20 -10.90 12.55 -2.66
N GLU A 21 -11.94 12.39 -3.45
CA GLU A 21 -13.25 11.95 -2.99
C GLU A 21 -13.17 10.58 -2.31
N ILE A 22 -12.55 9.60 -2.97
CA ILE A 22 -12.36 8.26 -2.40
C ILE A 22 -11.59 8.30 -1.08
N ARG A 23 -10.48 9.04 -1.01
CA ARG A 23 -9.61 9.06 0.17
C ARG A 23 -10.19 9.83 1.35
N PHE A 24 -10.87 10.96 1.10
CA PHE A 24 -11.23 11.90 2.17
C PHE A 24 -12.72 12.02 2.41
N VAL A 25 -13.55 11.83 1.40
CA VAL A 25 -15.01 11.84 1.59
C VAL A 25 -15.50 10.43 1.95
N ARG A 26 -15.28 9.46 1.09
CA ARG A 26 -15.74 8.08 1.33
C ARG A 26 -14.99 7.40 2.48
N ALA A 27 -13.68 7.38 2.44
CA ALA A 27 -12.84 6.72 3.44
C ALA A 27 -12.55 7.60 4.68
N LYS A 28 -13.04 8.87 4.71
CA LYS A 28 -12.86 9.80 5.84
C LYS A 28 -11.41 9.96 6.28
N GLY A 29 -10.46 9.93 5.33
CA GLY A 29 -9.04 10.02 5.61
C GLY A 29 -8.45 8.79 6.33
N ARG A 30 -9.11 7.63 6.27
CA ARG A 30 -8.63 6.38 6.86
C ARG A 30 -8.49 5.28 5.82
N CYS A 31 -7.51 4.40 6.03
CA CYS A 31 -7.32 3.25 5.16
C CYS A 31 -8.50 2.29 5.26
N GLU A 32 -9.18 2.00 4.15
CA GLU A 32 -10.36 1.13 4.12
C GLU A 32 -10.05 -0.32 4.52
N ARG A 33 -8.77 -0.72 4.54
CA ARG A 33 -8.36 -2.08 4.91
C ARG A 33 -7.89 -2.21 6.36
N CYS A 34 -7.13 -1.24 6.87
CA CYS A 34 -6.51 -1.34 8.21
C CYS A 34 -6.80 -0.16 9.12
N ASP A 35 -7.62 0.80 8.69
CA ASP A 35 -8.09 1.96 9.44
C ASP A 35 -7.00 2.97 9.87
N ARG A 36 -5.77 2.88 9.35
CA ARG A 36 -4.70 3.85 9.63
C ARG A 36 -5.06 5.23 9.11
N PRO A 37 -4.91 6.29 9.94
CA PRO A 37 -5.28 7.65 9.58
C PRO A 37 -4.23 8.31 8.67
N HIS A 38 -4.69 9.01 7.62
CA HIS A 38 -3.83 9.78 6.73
C HIS A 38 -3.12 10.93 7.45
N GLY A 39 -1.86 11.17 7.08
CA GLY A 39 -1.06 12.29 7.57
C GLY A 39 -0.55 12.15 9.00
N LYS A 40 -0.97 11.12 9.73
CA LYS A 40 -0.47 10.85 11.09
C LYS A 40 0.71 9.88 11.08
N MET A 41 1.64 10.09 12.00
CA MET A 41 2.66 9.10 12.32
C MET A 41 2.03 8.04 13.20
N VAL A 42 2.16 6.77 12.83
CA VAL A 42 1.67 5.64 13.62
C VAL A 42 2.83 4.77 14.07
N VAL A 43 2.76 4.29 15.30
CA VAL A 43 3.68 3.30 15.86
C VAL A 43 3.18 1.90 15.51
N HIS A 44 4.07 1.01 15.10
CA HIS A 44 3.72 -0.35 14.69
C HIS A 44 4.79 -1.38 15.07
N LEU A 45 4.40 -2.65 15.11
CA LEU A 45 5.27 -3.78 15.44
C LEU A 45 5.90 -4.48 14.21
N GLY A 46 5.71 -3.94 13.00
CA GLY A 46 6.22 -4.54 11.77
C GLY A 46 5.39 -5.71 11.21
N ASP A 47 4.64 -6.39 12.03
CA ASP A 47 3.76 -7.53 11.67
C ASP A 47 2.36 -7.14 11.18
N GLY A 48 2.08 -5.85 11.08
CA GLY A 48 0.79 -5.28 10.72
C GLY A 48 0.03 -4.65 11.86
N ARG A 49 0.34 -5.02 13.11
CA ARG A 49 -0.26 -4.37 14.29
C ARG A 49 0.26 -2.94 14.41
N TRP A 50 -0.63 -2.03 14.76
CA TRP A 50 -0.33 -0.62 14.94
C TRP A 50 -1.12 -0.03 16.10
N PHE A 51 -0.61 1.04 16.70
CA PHE A 51 -1.22 1.69 17.83
C PHE A 51 -2.13 2.84 17.36
N ASP A 52 -3.40 2.77 17.70
CA ASP A 52 -4.39 3.81 17.44
C ASP A 52 -4.40 4.78 18.63
N GLU A 53 -3.72 5.91 18.47
CA GLU A 53 -3.61 6.92 19.52
C GLU A 53 -4.97 7.53 19.90
N ASP A 54 -5.87 7.72 18.91
CA ASP A 54 -7.19 8.29 19.12
C ASP A 54 -8.04 7.42 20.07
N ARG A 55 -7.76 6.10 20.11
CA ARG A 55 -8.47 5.12 20.94
C ARG A 55 -7.61 4.50 22.05
N GLY A 56 -6.31 4.80 22.09
CA GLY A 56 -5.38 4.25 23.04
C GLY A 56 -5.24 2.72 22.97
N ARG A 57 -5.40 2.11 21.79
CA ARG A 57 -5.43 0.65 21.64
C ARG A 57 -4.69 0.19 20.38
N TRP A 58 -4.18 -1.04 20.49
CA TRP A 58 -3.58 -1.73 19.34
C TRP A 58 -4.64 -2.30 18.40
N ARG A 59 -4.39 -2.14 17.10
CA ARG A 59 -5.17 -2.74 16.02
C ARG A 59 -4.32 -3.72 15.24
N ASP A 60 -4.97 -4.73 14.65
CA ASP A 60 -4.32 -5.67 13.74
C ASP A 60 -4.17 -5.07 12.33
N GLY A 61 -3.56 -5.84 11.42
CA GLY A 61 -3.37 -5.41 10.02
C GLY A 61 -4.66 -5.26 9.21
N ARG A 62 -5.82 -5.58 9.79
CA ARG A 62 -7.16 -5.40 9.22
C ARG A 62 -7.98 -4.34 9.95
N GLY A 63 -7.35 -3.58 10.84
CA GLY A 63 -8.01 -2.51 11.60
C GLY A 63 -8.86 -2.97 12.78
N ARG A 64 -8.90 -4.28 13.09
CA ARG A 64 -9.64 -4.81 14.22
C ARG A 64 -8.84 -4.63 15.51
N LEU A 65 -9.54 -4.43 16.61
CA LEU A 65 -8.90 -4.34 17.92
C LEU A 65 -8.18 -5.65 18.28
N VAL A 66 -6.93 -5.52 18.72
CA VAL A 66 -6.16 -6.66 19.22
C VAL A 66 -6.72 -7.07 20.59
N ARG A 67 -7.11 -8.34 20.73
CA ARG A 67 -7.67 -8.87 21.99
C ARG A 67 -6.62 -8.99 23.10
N GLN A 68 -5.38 -9.30 22.71
CA GLN A 68 -4.28 -9.39 23.66
C GLN A 68 -3.95 -7.99 24.20
N ARG A 69 -3.86 -7.88 25.52
CA ARG A 69 -3.49 -6.62 26.15
C ARG A 69 -1.99 -6.36 25.97
N LEU A 70 -1.67 -5.52 25.00
CA LEU A 70 -0.31 -5.04 24.77
C LEU A 70 -0.11 -3.73 25.53
N PRO A 71 1.10 -3.46 26.06
CA PRO A 71 1.42 -2.17 26.67
C PRO A 71 1.31 -1.04 25.64
N ALA A 72 1.10 0.19 26.11
CA ALA A 72 1.19 1.35 25.24
C ALA A 72 2.63 1.51 24.70
N PRO A 73 2.85 2.17 23.55
CA PRO A 73 4.18 2.33 22.96
C PRO A 73 5.23 2.89 23.94
N SER A 74 4.84 3.82 24.81
CA SER A 74 5.71 4.40 25.84
C SER A 74 6.13 3.44 26.96
N GLN A 75 5.46 2.31 27.08
CA GLN A 75 5.69 1.30 28.11
C GLN A 75 6.49 0.08 27.59
N PHE A 76 6.89 0.10 26.31
CA PHE A 76 7.74 -0.97 25.79
C PHE A 76 9.14 -0.89 26.37
N ALA A 77 9.64 -2.01 26.89
CA ALA A 77 10.98 -2.11 27.46
C ALA A 77 12.08 -1.91 26.38
N ASP A 78 11.82 -2.33 25.16
CA ASP A 78 12.73 -2.17 24.02
C ASP A 78 12.04 -1.36 22.92
N ALA A 79 12.45 -0.10 22.78
CA ALA A 79 11.94 0.80 21.74
C ALA A 79 12.31 0.35 20.32
N ASN A 80 13.32 -0.51 20.16
CA ASN A 80 13.74 -1.04 18.85
C ASN A 80 12.71 -2.02 18.26
N LEU A 81 11.80 -2.54 19.07
CA LEU A 81 10.69 -3.37 18.61
C LEU A 81 9.60 -2.56 17.92
N LEU A 82 9.65 -1.24 18.04
CA LEU A 82 8.63 -0.32 17.54
C LEU A 82 9.14 0.41 16.29
N GLY A 83 8.42 0.24 15.19
CA GLY A 83 8.59 1.07 14.00
C GLY A 83 7.65 2.27 14.04
N GLN A 84 8.03 3.34 13.34
CA GLN A 84 7.20 4.52 13.14
C GLN A 84 7.05 4.80 11.64
N THR A 85 5.84 5.14 11.21
CA THR A 85 5.57 5.43 9.80
C THR A 85 4.52 6.51 9.69
N THR A 86 4.80 7.56 8.91
CA THR A 86 3.78 8.51 8.50
C THR A 86 2.88 7.88 7.45
N VAL A 87 1.58 7.91 7.69
CA VAL A 87 0.59 7.26 6.84
C VAL A 87 0.20 8.16 5.67
N HIS A 88 0.31 7.65 4.47
CA HIS A 88 -0.18 8.30 3.27
C HIS A 88 -1.19 7.38 2.56
N LEU A 89 -2.41 7.88 2.34
CA LEU A 89 -3.40 7.18 1.56
C LEU A 89 -3.19 7.40 0.07
N ALA A 90 -3.32 6.33 -0.69
CA ALA A 90 -3.44 6.37 -2.14
C ALA A 90 -4.80 5.80 -2.55
N CYS A 91 -5.37 6.31 -3.64
CA CYS A 91 -6.50 5.68 -4.32
C CYS A 91 -5.94 4.57 -5.20
N ALA A 92 -6.30 3.32 -4.93
CA ALA A 92 -5.83 2.14 -5.61
C ALA A 92 -6.92 1.54 -6.48
N HIS A 93 -6.57 1.07 -7.70
CA HIS A 93 -7.42 0.22 -8.52
C HIS A 93 -7.25 -1.23 -8.05
N LEU A 94 -8.34 -1.86 -7.65
CA LEU A 94 -8.31 -3.21 -7.08
C LEU A 94 -8.00 -4.29 -8.13
N ASP A 95 -8.42 -4.09 -9.37
CA ASP A 95 -8.16 -4.97 -10.51
C ASP A 95 -6.86 -4.64 -11.27
N GLN A 96 -6.10 -3.60 -10.84
CA GLN A 96 -4.90 -3.09 -11.51
C GLN A 96 -5.17 -2.42 -12.89
N ASP A 97 -6.42 -2.26 -13.29
CA ASP A 97 -6.81 -1.56 -14.52
C ASP A 97 -7.12 -0.08 -14.22
N THR A 98 -6.24 0.80 -14.67
CA THR A 98 -6.39 2.25 -14.49
C THR A 98 -7.53 2.87 -15.29
N ALA A 99 -8.09 2.15 -16.26
CA ALA A 99 -9.26 2.57 -17.02
C ALA A 99 -10.57 2.28 -16.31
N ASN A 100 -10.57 1.31 -15.37
CA ASN A 100 -11.75 0.93 -14.60
C ASN A 100 -11.88 1.78 -13.34
N ASN A 101 -12.56 2.91 -13.47
CA ASN A 101 -12.80 3.86 -12.39
C ASN A 101 -14.16 3.66 -11.69
N ALA A 102 -14.75 2.47 -11.80
CA ALA A 102 -15.95 2.12 -11.07
C ALA A 102 -15.71 2.24 -9.55
N ASP A 103 -16.68 2.79 -8.82
CA ASP A 103 -16.58 3.07 -7.39
C ASP A 103 -16.19 1.84 -6.55
N GLY A 104 -16.72 0.67 -6.89
CA GLY A 104 -16.36 -0.61 -6.26
C GLY A 104 -14.96 -1.13 -6.59
N ASN A 105 -14.29 -0.59 -7.62
CA ASN A 105 -12.93 -0.95 -8.02
C ASN A 105 -11.86 -0.03 -7.41
N LEU A 106 -12.27 1.05 -6.76
CA LEU A 106 -11.37 2.02 -6.14
C LEU A 106 -11.37 1.85 -4.63
N ALA A 107 -10.18 1.91 -4.02
CA ALA A 107 -10.02 1.85 -2.57
C ALA A 107 -8.97 2.83 -2.06
N ALA A 108 -9.25 3.47 -0.92
CA ALA A 108 -8.28 4.27 -0.18
C ALA A 108 -7.39 3.37 0.66
N LEU A 109 -6.16 3.13 0.22
CA LEU A 109 -5.21 2.25 0.90
C LEU A 109 -3.99 3.02 1.40
N CYS A 110 -3.53 2.69 2.62
CA CYS A 110 -2.22 3.15 3.09
C CYS A 110 -1.09 2.39 2.36
N GLN A 111 0.15 2.89 2.46
CA GLN A 111 1.31 2.32 1.76
C GLN A 111 1.43 0.82 1.98
N ARG A 112 1.28 0.35 3.23
CA ARG A 112 1.38 -1.06 3.57
C ARG A 112 0.30 -1.89 2.88
N CYS A 113 -0.96 -1.49 3.02
CA CYS A 113 -2.09 -2.23 2.43
C CYS A 113 -2.05 -2.20 0.90
N HIS A 114 -1.58 -1.11 0.30
CA HIS A 114 -1.38 -0.99 -1.14
C HIS A 114 -0.28 -1.95 -1.63
N LEU A 115 0.88 -1.95 -0.96
CA LEU A 115 1.96 -2.89 -1.29
C LEU A 115 1.55 -4.36 -1.12
N ASP A 116 0.79 -4.69 -0.07
CA ASP A 116 0.28 -6.04 0.15
C ASP A 116 -0.73 -6.43 -0.94
N HIS A 117 -1.58 -5.48 -1.38
CA HIS A 117 -2.52 -5.70 -2.47
C HIS A 117 -1.79 -5.96 -3.79
N ASP A 118 -0.78 -5.15 -4.10
CA ASP A 118 -0.04 -5.23 -5.37
C ASP A 118 1.01 -6.35 -5.38
N ARG A 119 1.30 -6.98 -4.24
CA ARG A 119 2.37 -7.98 -4.11
C ARG A 119 2.28 -9.10 -5.14
N PRO A 120 1.15 -9.79 -5.38
CA PRO A 120 1.06 -10.86 -6.38
C PRO A 120 1.38 -10.36 -7.78
N TRP A 121 0.86 -9.18 -8.13
CA TRP A 121 1.08 -8.53 -9.41
C TRP A 121 2.54 -8.12 -9.62
N ASN A 122 3.15 -7.55 -8.59
CA ASN A 122 4.55 -7.14 -8.61
C ASN A 122 5.50 -8.35 -8.74
N ILE A 123 5.18 -9.48 -8.10
CA ILE A 123 5.93 -10.74 -8.26
C ILE A 123 5.84 -11.23 -9.70
N GLN A 124 4.64 -11.23 -10.28
CA GLN A 124 4.44 -11.65 -11.67
C GLN A 124 5.19 -10.74 -12.65
N LYS A 125 5.05 -9.41 -12.51
CA LYS A 125 5.81 -8.45 -13.33
C LYS A 125 7.32 -8.66 -13.23
N ARG A 126 7.85 -8.90 -12.04
CA ARG A 126 9.28 -9.17 -11.83
C ARG A 126 9.72 -10.44 -12.57
N ARG A 127 8.94 -11.51 -12.48
CA ARG A 127 9.22 -12.76 -13.21
C ARG A 127 9.27 -12.54 -14.72
N ILE A 128 8.28 -11.87 -15.28
CA ILE A 128 8.22 -11.52 -16.71
C ILE A 128 9.42 -10.67 -17.10
N THR A 129 9.76 -9.63 -16.33
CA THR A 129 10.92 -8.77 -16.60
C THR A 129 12.23 -9.55 -16.63
N VAL A 130 12.43 -10.50 -15.68
CA VAL A 130 13.62 -11.35 -15.65
C VAL A 130 13.67 -12.26 -16.87
N LEU A 131 12.55 -12.89 -17.24
CA LEU A 131 12.46 -13.75 -18.42
C LEU A 131 12.75 -12.97 -19.71
N LEU A 132 12.15 -11.77 -19.86
CA LEU A 132 12.40 -10.92 -21.02
C LEU A 132 13.86 -10.47 -21.12
N ARG A 133 14.48 -10.09 -20.00
CA ARG A 133 15.91 -9.73 -19.97
C ARG A 133 16.81 -10.90 -20.37
N ARG A 134 16.50 -12.11 -19.93
CA ARG A 134 17.23 -13.32 -20.33
C ARG A 134 17.06 -13.59 -21.83
N ALA A 135 15.82 -13.58 -22.32
CA ALA A 135 15.55 -13.79 -23.74
C ALA A 135 16.23 -12.73 -24.63
N LEU A 136 16.24 -11.45 -24.24
CA LEU A 136 16.96 -10.40 -24.96
C LEU A 136 18.48 -10.61 -24.89
N GLY A 137 19.02 -11.04 -23.74
CA GLY A 137 20.43 -11.40 -23.60
C GLY A 137 20.83 -12.52 -24.56
N ASP A 138 20.04 -13.60 -24.63
CA ASP A 138 20.26 -14.71 -25.53
C ASP A 138 20.18 -14.29 -27.00
N LEU A 139 19.33 -13.31 -27.33
CA LEU A 139 19.17 -12.82 -28.69
C LEU A 139 20.38 -11.99 -29.18
N PHE A 140 21.00 -11.21 -28.28
CA PHE A 140 22.11 -10.31 -28.60
C PHE A 140 23.50 -10.93 -28.34
N THR A 141 23.61 -11.85 -27.39
CA THR A 141 24.90 -12.46 -27.03
C THR A 141 25.09 -13.87 -27.63
N GLY A 142 24.05 -14.42 -28.26
CA GLY A 142 24.05 -15.79 -28.80
C GLY A 142 23.93 -16.84 -27.70
N PRO A 143 23.45 -18.05 -28.04
CA PRO A 143 23.19 -19.11 -27.06
C PRO A 143 24.46 -19.76 -26.49
N TYR A 144 25.66 -19.35 -26.92
CA TYR A 144 26.92 -20.04 -26.66
C TYR A 144 28.00 -19.22 -25.94
N VAL A 145 27.67 -18.06 -25.44
CA VAL A 145 28.60 -17.32 -24.56
C VAL A 145 28.37 -17.80 -23.13
N ARG A 146 29.17 -18.76 -22.72
CA ARG A 146 29.31 -19.22 -21.33
C ARG A 146 30.21 -18.28 -20.54
#